data_f111d8b3274861d7b91018f93c96ae88
#
_entry.id   f111d8b3274861d7b91018f93c96ae88
#
_cell.length_a   1.000
_cell.length_b   1.000
_cell.length_c   1.000
_cell.angle_alpha   90.00
_cell.angle_beta   90.00
_cell.angle_gamma   90.00
#
_symmetry.space_group_name_H-M   'P 1'
#
loop_
_entity.id
_entity.type
_entity.pdbx_description
1 polymer ?
#
loop_
_entity_poly.entity_id
_entity_poly.type
_entity_poly.pdbx_seq_one_letter_code
_entity_poly.pdbx_strand_id
1 'polypeptide(L)'
;MRRKVHAILLAAGFSRRFQGNKLLYPLEGKALYLYLTERLGELLKEGILDSLVVVTQYDEILQEMKKRKIEAVKNENSIQGISSSWKLGFCKAQEFKKRGEENYYIFFVADQPYLKRKTIEDFLKAFAQSGKTIGCVKSGAELGNPVIFHEKYKEELENLQGDRGGKCILRKHESEAFYFMVENRKELKDIDERGELS
;
A
#
# COMPACT_ATOMS: atom_id res chain seq x y z
N MET A 1 -14.59 -9.63 17.86
CA MET A 1 -13.89 -8.33 17.85
C MET A 1 -14.07 -7.69 16.48
N ARG A 2 -14.25 -6.37 16.43
CA ARG A 2 -14.31 -5.66 15.15
C ARG A 2 -12.91 -5.55 14.57
N ARG A 3 -12.73 -6.00 13.32
CA ARG A 3 -11.46 -5.83 12.58
C ARG A 3 -11.30 -4.39 12.15
N LYS A 4 -10.11 -3.86 12.34
CA LYS A 4 -9.68 -2.54 11.91
C LYS A 4 -8.66 -2.67 10.79
N VAL A 5 -8.83 -1.93 9.72
CA VAL A 5 -7.95 -1.97 8.55
C VAL A 5 -7.31 -0.60 8.34
N HIS A 6 -6.00 -0.55 8.53
CA HIS A 6 -5.17 0.63 8.37
C HIS A 6 -4.42 0.57 7.06
N ALA A 7 -4.72 1.47 6.13
CA ALA A 7 -4.05 1.52 4.82
C ALA A 7 -2.78 2.37 4.87
N ILE A 8 -1.74 1.88 4.22
CA ILE A 8 -0.45 2.55 4.05
C ILE A 8 -0.15 2.60 2.55
N LEU A 9 -0.06 3.81 1.99
CA LEU A 9 0.29 4.03 0.60
C LEU A 9 1.76 4.46 0.50
N LEU A 10 2.58 3.63 -0.12
CA LEU A 10 4.00 3.87 -0.31
C LEU A 10 4.22 4.71 -1.59
N ALA A 11 4.61 5.96 -1.42
CA ALA A 11 4.81 6.96 -2.47
C ALA A 11 6.20 7.62 -2.37
N ALA A 12 7.25 6.83 -2.04
CA ALA A 12 8.60 7.30 -1.80
C ALA A 12 9.67 6.68 -2.73
N GLY A 13 9.27 6.08 -3.85
CA GLY A 13 10.18 5.47 -4.83
C GLY A 13 11.00 6.50 -5.60
N PHE A 14 12.28 6.20 -5.89
CA PHE A 14 13.22 7.12 -6.59
C PHE A 14 13.00 7.24 -8.10
N SER A 15 12.16 6.40 -8.69
CA SER A 15 11.88 6.44 -10.15
C SER A 15 13.13 6.41 -11.05
N ARG A 16 14.19 5.66 -10.65
CA ARG A 16 15.52 5.70 -11.28
C ARG A 16 15.50 5.47 -12.80
N ARG A 17 14.57 4.62 -13.30
CA ARG A 17 14.42 4.32 -14.74
C ARG A 17 13.53 5.31 -15.48
N PHE A 18 12.77 6.14 -14.77
CA PHE A 18 11.74 7.00 -15.34
C PHE A 18 12.25 8.36 -15.85
N GLN A 19 13.52 8.74 -15.56
CA GLN A 19 14.10 10.06 -15.85
C GLN A 19 13.27 11.21 -15.28
N GLY A 20 13.02 11.17 -14.00
CA GLY A 20 12.22 12.15 -13.24
C GLY A 20 11.36 11.46 -12.19
N ASN A 21 10.49 12.22 -11.53
CA ASN A 21 9.57 11.66 -10.54
C ASN A 21 8.33 11.08 -11.22
N LYS A 22 8.26 9.75 -11.36
CA LYS A 22 7.13 9.07 -12.00
C LYS A 22 5.79 9.31 -11.29
N LEU A 23 5.83 9.50 -9.96
CA LEU A 23 4.61 9.67 -9.17
C LEU A 23 3.92 11.01 -9.46
N LEU A 24 4.69 12.04 -9.77
CA LEU A 24 4.17 13.36 -10.15
C LEU A 24 3.85 13.47 -11.65
N TYR A 25 4.24 12.48 -12.44
CA TYR A 25 3.98 12.51 -13.89
C TYR A 25 2.48 12.34 -14.17
N PRO A 26 1.92 13.14 -15.12
CA PRO A 26 0.52 13.05 -15.46
C PRO A 26 0.23 11.83 -16.34
N LEU A 27 -0.63 10.95 -15.86
CA LEU A 27 -1.33 9.94 -16.64
C LEU A 27 -2.74 10.48 -16.92
N GLU A 28 -3.09 10.67 -18.18
CA GLU A 28 -4.41 11.25 -18.56
C GLU A 28 -4.76 12.55 -17.80
N GLY A 29 -3.75 13.42 -17.61
CA GLY A 29 -3.92 14.73 -16.96
C GLY A 29 -3.93 14.71 -15.43
N LYS A 30 -3.78 13.55 -14.77
CA LYS A 30 -3.74 13.41 -13.31
C LYS A 30 -2.42 12.76 -12.87
N ALA A 31 -1.75 13.32 -11.82
CA ALA A 31 -0.53 12.74 -11.30
C ALA A 31 -0.73 11.28 -10.86
N LEU A 32 0.24 10.41 -11.20
CA LEU A 32 0.15 8.97 -11.05
C LEU A 32 -0.28 8.52 -9.65
N TYR A 33 0.32 9.09 -8.61
CA TYR A 33 0.02 8.73 -7.21
C TYR A 33 -1.43 9.06 -6.81
N LEU A 34 -2.09 10.01 -7.47
CA LEU A 34 -3.45 10.43 -7.11
C LEU A 34 -4.50 9.37 -7.44
N TYR A 35 -4.26 8.51 -8.44
CA TYR A 35 -5.22 7.46 -8.80
C TYR A 35 -5.57 6.57 -7.62
N LEU A 36 -4.55 6.06 -6.94
CA LEU A 36 -4.77 5.17 -5.82
C LEU A 36 -5.08 5.93 -4.53
N THR A 37 -4.49 7.13 -4.35
CA THR A 37 -4.81 8.02 -3.21
C THR A 37 -6.30 8.34 -3.15
N GLU A 38 -6.93 8.66 -4.27
CA GLU A 38 -8.36 9.00 -4.34
C GLU A 38 -9.24 7.81 -4.02
N ARG A 39 -8.95 6.63 -4.60
CA ARG A 39 -9.69 5.38 -4.30
C ARG A 39 -9.62 5.01 -2.83
N LEU A 40 -8.42 5.10 -2.23
CA LEU A 40 -8.23 4.81 -0.81
C LEU A 40 -8.90 5.88 0.07
N GLY A 41 -8.88 7.14 -0.34
CA GLY A 41 -9.59 8.23 0.34
C GLY A 41 -11.11 8.05 0.34
N GLU A 42 -11.69 7.51 -0.74
CA GLU A 42 -13.10 7.14 -0.80
C GLU A 42 -13.43 5.99 0.16
N LEU A 43 -12.62 4.92 0.15
CA LEU A 43 -12.77 3.78 1.05
C LEU A 43 -12.66 4.19 2.53
N LEU A 44 -11.80 5.17 2.84
CA LEU A 44 -11.68 5.76 4.17
C LEU A 44 -12.96 6.52 4.56
N LYS A 45 -13.51 7.37 3.67
CA LYS A 45 -14.73 8.13 3.93
C LYS A 45 -15.94 7.23 4.17
N GLU A 46 -16.00 6.08 3.51
CA GLU A 46 -17.07 5.10 3.65
C GLU A 46 -16.88 4.15 4.86
N GLY A 47 -15.75 4.28 5.58
CA GLY A 47 -15.45 3.45 6.75
C GLY A 47 -15.10 2.00 6.44
N ILE A 48 -14.71 1.70 5.19
CA ILE A 48 -14.14 0.42 4.78
C ILE A 48 -12.68 0.32 5.27
N LEU A 49 -11.95 1.44 5.22
CA LEU A 49 -10.66 1.62 5.88
C LEU A 49 -10.84 2.46 7.14
N ASP A 50 -10.10 2.17 8.19
CA ASP A 50 -10.15 2.90 9.46
C ASP A 50 -9.11 4.03 9.53
N SER A 51 -8.03 3.94 8.76
CA SER A 51 -7.07 5.03 8.54
C SER A 51 -6.36 4.88 7.20
N LEU A 52 -5.81 5.98 6.70
CA LEU A 52 -4.94 6.04 5.53
C LEU A 52 -3.72 6.90 5.84
N VAL A 53 -2.53 6.33 5.66
CA VAL A 53 -1.23 7.00 5.80
C VAL A 53 -0.50 6.96 4.47
N VAL A 54 -0.08 8.11 3.97
CA VAL A 54 0.77 8.20 2.77
C VAL A 54 2.23 8.42 3.20
N VAL A 55 3.13 7.55 2.75
CA VAL A 55 4.57 7.68 3.01
C VAL A 55 5.24 8.20 1.75
N THR A 56 5.87 9.36 1.83
CA THR A 56 6.54 9.97 0.68
C THR A 56 7.84 10.66 1.07
N GLN A 57 8.72 10.87 0.10
CA GLN A 57 9.91 11.73 0.23
C GLN A 57 9.69 13.10 -0.43
N TYR A 58 8.59 13.30 -1.15
CA TYR A 58 8.33 14.46 -2.00
C TYR A 58 7.43 15.48 -1.30
N ASP A 59 7.91 16.73 -1.22
CA ASP A 59 7.20 17.81 -0.55
C ASP A 59 5.87 18.15 -1.25
N GLU A 60 5.83 18.03 -2.58
CA GLU A 60 4.63 18.26 -3.38
C GLU A 60 3.50 17.28 -2.97
N ILE A 61 3.83 16.01 -2.75
CA ILE A 61 2.87 15.00 -2.30
C ILE A 61 2.41 15.31 -0.87
N LEU A 62 3.33 15.69 0.03
CA LEU A 62 2.98 16.08 1.41
C LEU A 62 2.00 17.26 1.44
N GLN A 63 2.27 18.30 0.64
CA GLN A 63 1.40 19.47 0.56
C GLN A 63 0.01 19.12 0.03
N GLU A 64 -0.06 18.25 -0.98
CA GLU A 64 -1.33 17.80 -1.53
C GLU A 64 -2.12 16.95 -0.53
N MET A 65 -1.46 16.05 0.23
CA MET A 65 -2.11 15.26 1.27
C MET A 65 -2.68 16.15 2.38
N LYS A 66 -1.94 17.20 2.79
CA LYS A 66 -2.44 18.19 3.75
C LYS A 66 -3.71 18.89 3.27
N LYS A 67 -3.79 19.30 1.99
CA LYS A 67 -4.99 19.90 1.41
C LYS A 67 -6.19 18.94 1.43
N ARG A 68 -5.92 17.65 1.18
CA ARG A 68 -6.93 16.58 1.17
C ARG A 68 -7.32 16.07 2.57
N LYS A 69 -6.65 16.56 3.62
CA LYS A 69 -6.79 16.09 5.02
C LYS A 69 -6.53 14.59 5.15
N ILE A 70 -5.56 14.09 4.38
CA ILE A 70 -5.04 12.71 4.45
C ILE A 70 -3.74 12.75 5.24
N GLU A 71 -3.58 11.85 6.18
CA GLU A 71 -2.36 11.74 6.98
C GLU A 71 -1.18 11.35 6.08
N ALA A 72 -0.05 12.06 6.21
CA ALA A 72 1.14 11.78 5.43
C ALA A 72 2.41 11.98 6.27
N VAL A 73 3.43 11.19 5.97
CA VAL A 73 4.71 11.25 6.67
C VAL A 73 5.87 11.29 5.67
N LYS A 74 6.84 12.18 5.94
CA LYS A 74 8.04 12.32 5.11
C LYS A 74 9.05 11.24 5.45
N ASN A 75 9.47 10.47 4.44
CA ASN A 75 10.56 9.52 4.58
C ASN A 75 11.89 10.16 4.12
N GLU A 76 12.65 10.69 5.04
CA GLU A 76 13.99 11.25 4.78
C GLU A 76 15.05 10.16 4.54
N ASN A 77 14.75 8.92 4.91
CA ASN A 77 15.63 7.76 4.79
C ASN A 77 15.28 6.85 3.61
N SER A 78 14.55 7.33 2.61
CA SER A 78 14.11 6.54 1.46
C SER A 78 15.27 5.89 0.69
N ILE A 79 16.46 6.48 0.74
CA ILE A 79 17.70 5.93 0.15
C ILE A 79 18.10 4.57 0.74
N GLN A 80 17.67 4.24 1.95
CA GLN A 80 17.94 2.96 2.61
C GLN A 80 17.09 1.80 2.05
N GLY A 81 16.31 2.06 1.02
CA GLY A 81 15.44 1.07 0.38
C GLY A 81 13.99 1.14 0.84
N ILE A 82 13.15 0.32 0.22
CA ILE A 82 11.69 0.33 0.42
C ILE A 82 11.31 0.00 1.88
N SER A 83 12.13 -0.77 2.60
CA SER A 83 11.88 -1.14 4.00
C SER A 83 11.76 0.07 4.92
N SER A 84 12.48 1.17 4.65
CA SER A 84 12.38 2.41 5.41
C SER A 84 10.96 3.00 5.34
N SER A 85 10.35 2.99 4.15
CA SER A 85 8.97 3.44 3.94
C SER A 85 7.95 2.51 4.60
N TRP A 86 8.17 1.18 4.54
CA TRP A 86 7.33 0.20 5.22
C TRP A 86 7.27 0.44 6.73
N LYS A 87 8.44 0.53 7.36
CA LYS A 87 8.55 0.77 8.81
C LYS A 87 7.93 2.08 9.24
N LEU A 88 8.23 3.16 8.52
CA LEU A 88 7.71 4.48 8.83
C LEU A 88 6.18 4.53 8.71
N GLY A 89 5.63 4.00 7.63
CA GLY A 89 4.18 3.92 7.42
C GLY A 89 3.49 3.05 8.44
N PHE A 90 4.08 1.91 8.79
CA PHE A 90 3.56 1.01 9.81
C PHE A 90 3.56 1.69 11.19
N CYS A 91 4.66 2.32 11.58
CA CYS A 91 4.78 3.05 12.84
C CYS A 91 3.70 4.15 12.93
N LYS A 92 3.53 4.95 11.88
CA LYS A 92 2.52 6.00 11.84
C LYS A 92 1.09 5.43 11.88
N ALA A 93 0.82 4.35 11.19
CA ALA A 93 -0.50 3.70 11.20
C ALA A 93 -0.87 3.12 12.58
N GLN A 94 0.11 2.72 13.39
CA GLN A 94 -0.14 2.24 14.75
C GLN A 94 -0.70 3.32 15.69
N GLU A 95 -0.51 4.62 15.39
CA GLU A 95 -1.08 5.72 16.19
C GLU A 95 -2.62 5.73 16.15
N PHE A 96 -3.25 5.12 15.11
CA PHE A 96 -4.69 5.00 14.97
C PHE A 96 -5.28 3.77 15.68
N LYS A 97 -4.41 2.91 16.21
CA LYS A 97 -4.81 1.69 16.93
C LYS A 97 -5.58 2.03 18.20
N LYS A 98 -6.69 1.32 18.43
CA LYS A 98 -7.42 1.38 19.70
C LYS A 98 -7.26 0.10 20.48
N ARG A 99 -7.17 0.23 21.79
CA ARG A 99 -7.03 -0.91 22.71
C ARG A 99 -8.24 -1.85 22.61
N GLY A 100 -7.97 -3.15 22.49
CA GLY A 100 -9.02 -4.18 22.44
C GLY A 100 -9.63 -4.43 21.06
N GLU A 101 -9.10 -3.80 20.00
CA GLU A 101 -9.46 -4.07 18.61
C GLU A 101 -8.45 -4.99 17.93
N GLU A 102 -8.86 -5.71 16.89
CA GLU A 102 -8.01 -6.55 16.04
C GLU A 102 -7.55 -5.74 14.84
N ASN A 103 -6.25 -5.44 14.77
CA ASN A 103 -5.71 -4.51 13.78
C ASN A 103 -5.01 -5.23 12.63
N TYR A 104 -5.31 -4.77 11.42
CA TYR A 104 -4.68 -5.19 10.16
C TYR A 104 -4.09 -3.99 9.45
N TYR A 105 -2.94 -4.17 8.82
CA TYR A 105 -2.21 -3.15 8.07
C TYR A 105 -2.08 -3.59 6.63
N ILE A 106 -2.64 -2.80 5.71
CA ILE A 106 -2.62 -3.10 4.28
C ILE A 106 -1.73 -2.10 3.54
N PHE A 107 -0.77 -2.62 2.78
CA PHE A 107 0.22 -1.82 2.09
C PHE A 107 -0.03 -1.79 0.59
N PHE A 108 -0.08 -0.59 0.06
CA PHE A 108 -0.23 -0.29 -1.35
C PHE A 108 1.01 0.40 -1.89
N VAL A 109 1.24 0.35 -3.20
CA VAL A 109 2.28 1.11 -3.90
C VAL A 109 1.63 2.12 -4.85
N ALA A 110 2.13 3.36 -4.85
CA ALA A 110 1.46 4.48 -5.51
C ALA A 110 1.60 4.49 -7.04
N ASP A 111 2.40 3.58 -7.59
CA ASP A 111 2.68 3.43 -9.02
C ASP A 111 1.78 2.38 -9.72
N GLN A 112 0.69 1.94 -9.06
CA GLN A 112 -0.33 1.05 -9.61
C GLN A 112 -1.65 1.80 -9.92
N PRO A 113 -1.71 2.64 -10.97
CA PRO A 113 -2.88 3.47 -11.24
C PRO A 113 -4.11 2.69 -11.68
N TYR A 114 -3.92 1.46 -12.14
CA TYR A 114 -5.00 0.63 -12.69
C TYR A 114 -5.69 -0.26 -11.66
N LEU A 115 -5.15 -0.37 -10.42
CA LEU A 115 -5.78 -1.16 -9.35
C LEU A 115 -7.15 -0.57 -9.00
N LYS A 116 -8.21 -1.29 -9.31
CA LYS A 116 -9.58 -0.82 -9.14
C LYS A 116 -10.01 -0.81 -7.68
N ARG A 117 -10.85 0.15 -7.33
CA ARG A 117 -11.50 0.23 -6.03
C ARG A 117 -12.25 -1.08 -5.71
N LYS A 118 -13.05 -1.58 -6.66
CA LYS A 118 -13.80 -2.83 -6.48
C LYS A 118 -12.89 -4.02 -6.15
N THR A 119 -11.74 -4.13 -6.79
CA THR A 119 -10.77 -5.19 -6.52
C THR A 119 -10.24 -5.11 -5.07
N ILE A 120 -10.01 -3.88 -4.56
CA ILE A 120 -9.61 -3.68 -3.15
C ILE A 120 -10.72 -4.12 -2.20
N GLU A 121 -11.98 -3.73 -2.45
CA GLU A 121 -13.15 -4.10 -1.65
C GLU A 121 -13.36 -5.63 -1.63
N ASP A 122 -13.31 -6.27 -2.80
CA ASP A 122 -13.49 -7.71 -2.95
C ASP A 122 -12.36 -8.47 -2.24
N PHE A 123 -11.12 -7.99 -2.35
CA PHE A 123 -9.97 -8.55 -1.61
C PHE A 123 -10.17 -8.46 -0.10
N LEU A 124 -10.51 -7.29 0.43
CA LEU A 124 -10.72 -7.09 1.86
C LEU A 124 -11.86 -7.97 2.40
N LYS A 125 -12.96 -8.07 1.66
CA LYS A 125 -14.10 -8.93 2.00
C LYS A 125 -13.71 -10.40 2.01
N ALA A 126 -13.06 -10.89 0.96
CA ALA A 126 -12.63 -12.29 0.86
C ALA A 126 -11.56 -12.62 1.92
N PHE A 127 -10.62 -11.72 2.17
CA PHE A 127 -9.62 -11.86 3.23
C PHE A 127 -10.29 -11.96 4.61
N ALA A 128 -11.27 -11.12 4.90
CA ALA A 128 -12.00 -11.18 6.17
C ALA A 128 -12.72 -12.52 6.37
N GLN A 129 -13.27 -13.12 5.31
CA GLN A 129 -13.94 -14.41 5.33
C GLN A 129 -12.97 -15.59 5.44
N SER A 130 -11.74 -15.45 4.98
CA SER A 130 -10.74 -16.53 4.96
C SER A 130 -10.26 -16.97 6.34
N GLY A 131 -10.43 -16.14 7.37
CA GLY A 131 -9.87 -16.36 8.71
C GLY A 131 -8.35 -16.28 8.78
N LYS A 132 -7.69 -15.94 7.66
CA LYS A 132 -6.22 -15.80 7.60
C LYS A 132 -5.75 -14.48 8.20
N THR A 133 -4.46 -14.44 8.54
CA THR A 133 -3.84 -13.28 9.24
C THR A 133 -2.84 -12.52 8.38
N ILE A 134 -2.52 -13.05 7.19
CA ILE A 134 -1.66 -12.45 6.18
C ILE A 134 -2.24 -12.77 4.81
N GLY A 135 -2.12 -11.87 3.84
CA GLY A 135 -2.57 -12.13 2.48
C GLY A 135 -2.10 -11.09 1.47
N CYS A 136 -2.25 -11.41 0.20
CA CYS A 136 -1.99 -10.48 -0.88
C CYS A 136 -2.88 -10.77 -2.10
N VAL A 137 -2.91 -9.84 -3.02
CA VAL A 137 -3.41 -10.08 -4.37
C VAL A 137 -2.37 -10.81 -5.21
N LYS A 138 -2.80 -11.57 -6.22
CA LYS A 138 -1.91 -12.19 -7.21
C LYS A 138 -2.56 -12.26 -8.58
N SER A 139 -1.74 -12.36 -9.63
CA SER A 139 -2.20 -12.66 -10.99
C SER A 139 -1.37 -13.82 -11.55
N GLY A 140 -2.03 -14.93 -11.85
CA GLY A 140 -1.33 -16.19 -12.14
C GLY A 140 -0.46 -16.63 -10.95
N ALA A 141 0.83 -16.85 -11.19
CA ALA A 141 1.81 -17.21 -10.15
C ALA A 141 2.46 -15.98 -9.47
N GLU A 142 2.27 -14.77 -10.00
CA GLU A 142 2.95 -13.56 -9.55
C GLU A 142 2.20 -12.91 -8.38
N LEU A 143 2.93 -12.70 -7.25
CA LEU A 143 2.42 -12.01 -6.08
C LEU A 143 2.44 -10.50 -6.31
N GLY A 144 1.30 -9.84 -6.06
CA GLY A 144 1.10 -8.40 -6.23
C GLY A 144 0.98 -7.61 -4.93
N ASN A 145 0.77 -6.31 -5.08
CA ASN A 145 0.27 -5.43 -4.03
C ASN A 145 -1.21 -5.13 -4.31
N PRO A 146 -2.03 -4.93 -3.26
CA PRO A 146 -1.68 -4.79 -1.85
C PRO A 146 -1.35 -6.11 -1.14
N VAL A 147 -0.59 -5.97 -0.03
CA VAL A 147 -0.33 -7.04 0.95
C VAL A 147 -0.89 -6.60 2.30
N ILE A 148 -1.60 -7.49 3.00
CA ILE A 148 -2.24 -7.23 4.29
C ILE A 148 -1.65 -8.11 5.39
N PHE A 149 -1.47 -7.54 6.58
CA PHE A 149 -0.90 -8.20 7.76
C PHE A 149 -1.73 -7.93 9.00
N HIS A 150 -1.97 -8.96 9.80
CA HIS A 150 -2.41 -8.81 11.18
C HIS A 150 -1.28 -8.20 12.04
N GLU A 151 -1.61 -7.48 13.11
CA GLU A 151 -0.65 -6.85 14.02
C GLU A 151 0.35 -7.84 14.66
N LYS A 152 0.05 -9.14 14.69
CA LYS A 152 0.99 -10.17 15.20
C LYS A 152 2.33 -10.21 14.44
N TYR A 153 2.38 -9.72 13.18
CA TYR A 153 3.59 -9.63 12.35
C TYR A 153 4.40 -8.34 12.58
N LYS A 154 4.07 -7.58 13.64
CA LYS A 154 4.73 -6.30 13.97
C LYS A 154 6.25 -6.41 13.97
N GLU A 155 6.81 -7.38 14.70
CA GLU A 155 8.27 -7.55 14.83
C GLU A 155 8.93 -7.79 13.46
N GLU A 156 8.32 -8.59 12.59
CA GLU A 156 8.86 -8.84 11.27
C GLU A 156 8.77 -7.61 10.35
N LEU A 157 7.68 -6.84 10.45
CA LEU A 157 7.52 -5.58 9.72
C LEU A 157 8.54 -4.53 10.16
N GLU A 158 8.80 -4.40 11.46
CA GLU A 158 9.78 -3.47 12.04
C GLU A 158 11.23 -3.88 11.74
N ASN A 159 11.50 -5.17 11.50
CA ASN A 159 12.82 -5.69 11.18
C ASN A 159 13.12 -5.82 9.67
N LEU A 160 12.25 -5.32 8.79
CA LEU A 160 12.52 -5.24 7.36
C LEU A 160 13.79 -4.40 7.07
N GLN A 161 14.60 -4.82 6.09
CA GLN A 161 15.84 -4.14 5.73
C GLN A 161 16.03 -4.03 4.21
N GLY A 162 16.66 -2.94 3.75
CA GLY A 162 17.01 -2.69 2.37
C GLY A 162 15.79 -2.69 1.44
N ASP A 163 15.89 -3.33 0.31
CA ASP A 163 14.81 -3.40 -0.70
C ASP A 163 13.83 -4.58 -0.47
N ARG A 164 13.71 -5.03 0.79
CA ARG A 164 12.74 -6.07 1.17
C ARG A 164 11.45 -5.42 1.65
N GLY A 165 10.35 -5.76 0.98
CA GLY A 165 8.98 -5.40 1.38
C GLY A 165 8.24 -6.60 1.96
N GLY A 166 6.94 -6.44 2.21
CA GLY A 166 6.10 -7.46 2.88
C GLY A 166 6.02 -8.82 2.19
N LYS A 167 6.32 -8.92 0.89
CA LYS A 167 6.33 -10.21 0.18
C LYS A 167 7.34 -11.21 0.77
N CYS A 168 8.43 -10.74 1.41
CA CYS A 168 9.37 -11.66 2.08
C CYS A 168 8.79 -12.28 3.34
N ILE A 169 7.97 -11.53 4.10
CA ILE A 169 7.24 -12.04 5.27
C ILE A 169 6.17 -13.03 4.81
N LEU A 170 5.41 -12.67 3.78
CA LEU A 170 4.36 -13.53 3.22
C LEU A 170 4.92 -14.91 2.80
N ARG A 171 6.09 -14.96 2.16
CA ARG A 171 6.74 -16.21 1.76
C ARG A 171 7.17 -17.08 2.95
N LYS A 172 7.54 -16.48 4.08
CA LYS A 172 7.85 -17.23 5.31
C LYS A 172 6.61 -17.87 5.95
N HIS A 173 5.45 -17.25 5.74
CA HIS A 173 4.17 -17.66 6.32
C HIS A 173 3.18 -18.15 5.25
N GLU A 174 3.67 -18.79 4.21
CA GLU A 174 2.88 -19.20 3.03
C GLU A 174 1.68 -20.08 3.41
N SER A 175 1.83 -20.97 4.38
CA SER A 175 0.74 -21.83 4.87
C SER A 175 -0.39 -21.06 5.57
N GLU A 176 -0.09 -19.87 6.11
CA GLU A 176 -1.06 -18.97 6.75
C GLU A 176 -1.59 -17.90 5.80
N ALA A 177 -1.05 -17.82 4.58
CA ALA A 177 -1.36 -16.75 3.65
C ALA A 177 -2.68 -16.98 2.90
N PHE A 178 -3.38 -15.90 2.65
CA PHE A 178 -4.52 -15.82 1.74
C PHE A 178 -4.09 -15.16 0.43
N TYR A 179 -4.47 -15.75 -0.69
CA TYR A 179 -4.17 -15.25 -2.02
C TYR A 179 -5.45 -14.92 -2.76
N PHE A 180 -5.65 -13.65 -3.10
CA PHE A 180 -6.77 -13.18 -3.89
C PHE A 180 -6.38 -13.10 -5.37
N MET A 181 -7.06 -13.84 -6.23
CA MET A 181 -6.76 -13.84 -7.67
C MET A 181 -7.37 -12.61 -8.35
N VAL A 182 -6.53 -11.81 -9.00
CA VAL A 182 -6.94 -10.70 -9.87
C VAL A 182 -6.86 -11.17 -11.32
N GLU A 183 -8.02 -11.21 -11.99
CA GLU A 183 -8.13 -11.70 -13.36
C GLU A 183 -7.42 -10.78 -14.37
N ASN A 184 -7.63 -9.47 -14.23
CA ASN A 184 -7.02 -8.48 -15.09
C ASN A 184 -5.63 -8.09 -14.58
N ARG A 185 -4.59 -8.73 -15.14
CA ARG A 185 -3.18 -8.47 -14.79
C ARG A 185 -2.79 -6.98 -14.87
N LYS A 186 -3.45 -6.18 -15.72
CA LYS A 186 -3.17 -4.74 -15.84
C LYS A 186 -3.40 -4.00 -14.51
N GLU A 187 -4.30 -4.48 -13.66
CA GLU A 187 -4.57 -3.85 -12.35
C GLU A 187 -3.37 -3.89 -11.41
N LEU A 188 -2.51 -4.92 -11.53
CA LEU A 188 -1.33 -5.10 -10.68
C LEU A 188 -0.04 -4.59 -11.33
N LYS A 189 -0.14 -3.93 -12.49
CA LYS A 189 1.01 -3.42 -13.22
C LYS A 189 1.54 -2.14 -12.57
N ASP A 190 2.82 -2.17 -12.17
CA ASP A 190 3.57 -0.97 -11.79
C ASP A 190 3.95 -0.19 -13.06
N ILE A 191 3.90 1.13 -13.01
CA ILE A 191 4.42 1.98 -14.07
C ILE A 191 5.89 2.27 -13.77
N ASP A 192 6.79 1.73 -14.59
CA ASP A 192 8.24 1.87 -14.40
C ASP A 192 8.91 2.79 -15.43
N GLU A 193 8.34 2.88 -16.63
CA GLU A 193 8.90 3.63 -17.75
C GLU A 193 7.86 4.57 -18.39
N ARG A 194 8.33 5.68 -18.99
CA ARG A 194 7.44 6.66 -19.64
C ARG A 194 6.61 6.07 -20.78
N GLY A 195 7.16 5.12 -21.54
CA GLY A 195 6.45 4.44 -22.63
C GLY A 195 5.25 3.60 -22.20
N GLU A 196 5.10 3.32 -20.90
CA GLU A 196 3.96 2.59 -20.34
C GLU A 196 2.75 3.49 -20.05
N LEU A 197 2.91 4.80 -20.21
CA LEU A 197 1.88 5.82 -19.98
C LEU A 197 1.18 6.28 -21.28
N SER A 198 1.59 5.73 -22.43
CA SER A 198 1.02 6.02 -23.76
C SER A 198 -0.15 5.10 -24.09
#